data_00c55c411e8b16fb7da697971fa82931
#
_entry.id   00c55c411e8b16fb7da697971fa82931
#
_cell.length_a   1.000
_cell.length_b   1.000
_cell.length_c   1.000
_cell.angle_alpha   90.00
_cell.angle_beta   90.00
_cell.angle_gamma   90.00
#
_symmetry.space_group_name_H-M   'P 1'
#
loop_
_entity.id
_entity.type
_entity.pdbx_description
1 polymer ?
#
loop_
_entity_poly.entity_id
_entity_poly.type
_entity_poly.pdbx_seq_one_letter_code
_entity_poly.pdbx_strand_id
1 'polypeptide(L)'
;MLAAAIGVRAHTVSLALYRSASRVQRSTARRAVTTRAASNTVATSEKKMTTKKLPKARPLGSAKGPDGKALMVTEVCLGTMTFGVQNTEEDAHAQLDYAVKERGVNFVDTAEMYPVPSSCPGWKPGTTEEYIGTWIEKNPTLRSEIILATKIAGFNPGSETGGNRFVPPKPSADCRLDRESVLMACDASLRRLRTDYIDLYQLHWPDRYAPNFGQSVYDPTKERDAVPIKETVAALGELIAAGKIRHYGLSNETTFGVCEFVRAADELGVPRPVSIQNSFCLLHRTFETELAEACAPSHYDIGLLPWTPLAGGALSGKYLHGKKPAEGRLVKFPAFMQRYLSAPCVEATEAYEAIAKEAGVSLATLSLAWCRTRWYCTSTIIGATTMEQLKENIDAFDADLVTLSDETLKKIDDVHFARRDPCMIPTDAPPRALR
;
A
#
# COMPACT_ATOMS: atom_id res chain seq x y z
N MET A 1 37.15 31.82 33.33
CA MET A 1 36.49 31.95 34.66
C MET A 1 35.02 32.13 34.42
N LEU A 2 34.24 31.24 34.76
CA LEU A 2 32.97 31.07 35.46
C LEU A 2 32.25 29.82 34.96
N ALA A 3 32.28 28.79 35.81
CA ALA A 3 31.44 27.62 35.70
C ALA A 3 30.07 27.93 36.35
N ALA A 4 28.99 27.53 35.75
CA ALA A 4 27.70 27.47 36.42
C ALA A 4 27.11 26.07 36.23
N ALA A 5 26.95 25.37 37.35
CA ALA A 5 26.37 24.03 37.45
C ALA A 5 24.86 24.11 37.33
N ILE A 6 24.29 23.16 36.56
CA ILE A 6 22.84 22.89 36.55
C ILE A 6 22.63 21.52 37.17
N GLY A 7 21.97 21.53 38.35
CA GLY A 7 21.66 20.33 39.11
C GLY A 7 20.53 19.49 38.51
N VAL A 8 20.77 18.21 38.38
CA VAL A 8 19.78 17.19 38.02
C VAL A 8 19.04 16.75 39.30
N ARG A 9 17.75 16.97 39.35
CA ARG A 9 16.85 16.33 40.36
C ARG A 9 16.33 15.00 39.82
N ALA A 10 16.74 13.94 40.46
CA ALA A 10 16.19 12.60 40.30
C ALA A 10 14.80 12.52 40.98
N HIS A 11 13.78 12.13 40.25
CA HIS A 11 12.50 11.70 40.83
C HIS A 11 12.44 10.17 40.88
N THR A 12 12.46 9.67 42.10
CA THR A 12 12.24 8.27 42.47
C THR A 12 10.75 7.96 42.32
N VAL A 13 10.39 7.02 41.48
CA VAL A 13 9.02 6.46 41.38
C VAL A 13 8.99 5.11 42.10
N SER A 14 8.14 5.05 43.13
CA SER A 14 7.90 3.89 44.01
C SER A 14 7.13 2.79 43.29
N LEU A 15 7.64 1.55 43.32
CA LEU A 15 6.90 0.35 42.91
C LEU A 15 5.97 -0.10 44.03
N ALA A 16 4.68 -0.10 43.78
CA ALA A 16 3.67 -0.77 44.62
C ALA A 16 3.39 -2.17 44.08
N LEU A 17 3.76 -3.17 44.87
CA LEU A 17 3.46 -4.59 44.66
C LEU A 17 2.01 -4.89 45.00
N TYR A 18 1.25 -5.40 44.07
CA TYR A 18 -0.06 -6.02 44.37
C TYR A 18 0.07 -7.55 44.35
N ARG A 19 -0.03 -8.19 45.53
CA ARG A 19 -0.22 -9.62 45.68
C ARG A 19 -1.72 -9.91 45.69
N SER A 20 -2.18 -10.80 44.84
CA SER A 20 -3.49 -11.42 44.94
C SER A 20 -3.34 -12.94 45.03
N ALA A 21 -3.96 -13.51 46.03
CA ALA A 21 -3.87 -14.91 46.41
C ALA A 21 -4.80 -15.78 45.56
N SER A 22 -4.27 -16.88 45.07
CA SER A 22 -5.03 -17.96 44.43
C SER A 22 -5.64 -18.92 45.46
N ARG A 23 -6.94 -19.18 45.32
CA ARG A 23 -7.67 -20.20 46.07
C ARG A 23 -7.89 -21.42 45.16
N VAL A 24 -7.25 -22.53 45.54
CA VAL A 24 -7.42 -23.83 44.90
C VAL A 24 -8.67 -24.48 45.47
N GLN A 25 -9.61 -24.88 44.62
CA GLN A 25 -10.64 -25.87 44.97
C GLN A 25 -10.44 -27.14 44.14
N ARG A 26 -10.15 -28.23 44.88
CA ARG A 26 -10.17 -29.60 44.36
C ARG A 26 -11.59 -30.11 44.41
N SER A 27 -12.11 -30.68 43.34
CA SER A 27 -13.26 -31.55 43.35
C SER A 27 -12.93 -32.87 42.65
N THR A 28 -13.06 -33.93 43.38
CA THR A 28 -12.94 -35.33 42.98
C THR A 28 -14.26 -35.79 42.36
N ALA A 29 -14.22 -36.36 41.15
CA ALA A 29 -15.37 -37.14 40.65
C ALA A 29 -14.91 -38.44 39.97
N ARG A 30 -15.61 -39.50 40.33
CA ARG A 30 -15.37 -40.92 40.08
C ARG A 30 -15.52 -41.33 38.61
N ARG A 31 -14.69 -42.31 38.23
CA ARG A 31 -14.81 -43.13 37.04
C ARG A 31 -16.12 -43.94 37.04
N ALA A 32 -16.84 -43.89 35.91
CA ALA A 32 -17.76 -44.96 35.53
C ALA A 32 -17.38 -45.43 34.12
N VAL A 33 -17.04 -46.69 34.01
CA VAL A 33 -16.79 -47.41 32.75
C VAL A 33 -18.12 -47.94 32.27
N THR A 34 -18.50 -47.59 31.03
CA THR A 34 -19.59 -48.28 30.33
C THR A 34 -19.17 -48.53 28.88
N THR A 35 -18.96 -49.78 28.58
CA THR A 35 -18.80 -50.34 27.24
C THR A 35 -20.11 -50.24 26.49
N ARG A 36 -20.07 -49.69 25.25
CA ARG A 36 -21.17 -49.89 24.30
C ARG A 36 -20.66 -49.97 22.88
N ALA A 37 -21.24 -50.88 22.17
CA ALA A 37 -20.91 -51.43 20.85
C ALA A 37 -20.85 -50.40 19.72
N ALA A 38 -20.02 -50.70 18.75
CA ALA A 38 -19.89 -50.01 17.49
C ALA A 38 -21.17 -50.20 16.63
N SER A 39 -21.71 -49.08 16.14
CA SER A 39 -22.56 -49.03 14.97
C SER A 39 -21.92 -48.06 13.96
N ASN A 40 -21.48 -48.63 12.82
CA ASN A 40 -21.02 -47.85 11.66
C ASN A 40 -22.19 -47.07 11.11
N THR A 41 -22.24 -45.78 11.35
CA THR A 41 -22.98 -44.82 10.52
C THR A 41 -21.99 -43.95 9.81
N VAL A 42 -21.98 -44.06 8.47
CA VAL A 42 -21.28 -43.17 7.57
C VAL A 42 -21.87 -41.76 7.76
N ALA A 43 -21.20 -40.92 8.53
CA ALA A 43 -21.53 -39.51 8.62
C ALA A 43 -20.95 -38.80 7.38
N THR A 44 -21.82 -38.44 6.45
CA THR A 44 -21.54 -37.42 5.45
C THR A 44 -21.20 -36.15 6.19
N SER A 45 -19.92 -35.76 6.14
CA SER A 45 -19.46 -34.47 6.66
C SER A 45 -20.03 -33.36 5.78
N GLU A 46 -21.15 -32.77 6.18
CA GLU A 46 -21.53 -31.45 5.74
C GLU A 46 -20.38 -30.50 6.11
N LYS A 47 -19.60 -30.08 5.11
CA LYS A 47 -18.67 -28.98 5.23
C LYS A 47 -19.48 -27.76 5.68
N LYS A 48 -19.43 -27.42 6.99
CA LYS A 48 -19.86 -26.12 7.48
C LYS A 48 -19.15 -25.08 6.62
N MET A 49 -19.87 -24.39 5.75
CA MET A 49 -19.42 -23.16 5.14
C MET A 49 -19.15 -22.18 6.29
N THR A 50 -17.89 -22.07 6.70
CA THR A 50 -17.46 -20.99 7.56
C THR A 50 -17.73 -19.70 6.81
N THR A 51 -18.63 -18.87 7.32
CA THR A 51 -18.83 -17.51 6.82
C THR A 51 -17.48 -16.81 6.89
N LYS A 52 -16.85 -16.60 5.72
CA LYS A 52 -15.56 -15.92 5.65
C LYS A 52 -15.73 -14.53 6.23
N LYS A 53 -14.91 -14.18 7.22
CA LYS A 53 -14.92 -12.88 7.86
C LYS A 53 -14.47 -11.83 6.85
N LEU A 54 -15.24 -10.75 6.73
CA LEU A 54 -14.87 -9.62 5.87
C LEU A 54 -13.65 -8.89 6.44
N PRO A 55 -12.75 -8.31 5.61
CA PRO A 55 -11.67 -7.49 6.08
C PRO A 55 -12.20 -6.32 6.91
N LYS A 56 -11.46 -5.95 7.97
CA LYS A 56 -11.83 -4.80 8.78
C LYS A 56 -11.73 -3.51 7.95
N ALA A 57 -12.67 -2.60 8.15
CA ALA A 57 -12.60 -1.26 7.59
C ALA A 57 -12.19 -0.24 8.67
N ARG A 58 -11.41 0.76 8.24
CA ARG A 58 -10.96 1.87 9.09
C ARG A 58 -10.95 3.18 8.31
N PRO A 59 -11.00 4.35 8.99
CA PRO A 59 -10.90 5.62 8.31
C PRO A 59 -9.52 5.81 7.66
N LEU A 60 -9.50 6.39 6.47
CA LEU A 60 -8.28 6.79 5.77
C LEU A 60 -8.04 8.29 6.04
N GLY A 61 -7.20 8.58 7.03
CA GLY A 61 -6.97 9.94 7.50
C GLY A 61 -8.20 10.57 8.18
N SER A 62 -8.07 11.83 8.60
CA SER A 62 -9.13 12.56 9.32
C SER A 62 -9.95 13.50 8.43
N ALA A 63 -9.45 13.86 7.25
CA ALA A 63 -10.16 14.78 6.37
C ALA A 63 -11.47 14.15 5.89
N LYS A 64 -12.54 14.94 6.00
CA LYS A 64 -13.87 14.50 5.59
C LYS A 64 -14.15 14.90 4.14
N GLY A 65 -14.85 14.04 3.43
CA GLY A 65 -15.31 14.32 2.09
C GLY A 65 -16.44 15.36 2.03
N PRO A 66 -16.92 15.69 0.83
CA PRO A 66 -18.01 16.64 0.63
C PRO A 66 -19.30 16.26 1.37
N ASP A 67 -19.49 14.97 1.67
CA ASP A 67 -20.61 14.44 2.44
C ASP A 67 -20.41 14.51 3.98
N GLY A 68 -19.31 15.10 4.44
CA GLY A 68 -18.95 15.23 5.85
C GLY A 68 -18.49 13.94 6.52
N LYS A 69 -18.27 12.84 5.77
CA LYS A 69 -17.86 11.54 6.29
C LYS A 69 -16.37 11.26 6.04
N ALA A 70 -15.78 10.44 6.90
CA ALA A 70 -14.46 9.89 6.66
C ALA A 70 -14.51 8.80 5.58
N LEU A 71 -13.43 8.69 4.79
CA LEU A 71 -13.29 7.66 3.78
C LEU A 71 -12.96 6.32 4.46
N MET A 72 -13.92 5.39 4.48
CA MET A 72 -13.78 4.09 5.14
C MET A 72 -13.23 3.05 4.19
N VAL A 73 -12.01 2.56 4.42
CA VAL A 73 -11.32 1.57 3.57
C VAL A 73 -11.04 0.28 4.31
N THR A 74 -11.10 -0.85 3.62
CA THR A 74 -10.65 -2.14 4.17
C THR A 74 -9.12 -2.15 4.37
N GLU A 75 -8.62 -2.90 5.37
CA GLU A 75 -7.16 -3.02 5.67
C GLU A 75 -6.34 -3.56 4.49
N VAL A 76 -7.02 -4.15 3.52
CA VAL A 76 -6.46 -4.64 2.25
C VAL A 76 -7.09 -3.90 1.09
N CYS A 77 -6.26 -3.46 0.13
CA CYS A 77 -6.64 -2.80 -1.10
C CYS A 77 -6.24 -3.67 -2.30
N LEU A 78 -7.12 -3.86 -3.27
CA LEU A 78 -6.80 -4.54 -4.53
C LEU A 78 -6.05 -3.58 -5.45
N GLY A 79 -4.74 -3.81 -5.63
CA GLY A 79 -3.92 -3.13 -6.62
C GLY A 79 -4.02 -3.81 -7.99
N THR A 80 -4.20 -3.03 -9.04
CA THR A 80 -4.59 -3.52 -10.38
C THR A 80 -3.50 -3.33 -11.44
N MET A 81 -2.29 -2.96 -11.09
CA MET A 81 -1.25 -2.56 -12.04
C MET A 81 -0.83 -3.65 -13.06
N THR A 82 -1.26 -4.89 -12.86
CA THR A 82 -0.96 -6.03 -13.76
C THR A 82 -2.01 -6.24 -14.84
N PHE A 83 -3.18 -5.61 -14.73
CA PHE A 83 -4.30 -5.77 -15.64
C PHE A 83 -4.00 -5.09 -16.98
N GLY A 84 -3.91 -5.90 -18.04
CA GLY A 84 -3.55 -5.45 -19.39
C GLY A 84 -2.12 -5.82 -19.83
N VAL A 85 -1.27 -6.36 -18.91
CA VAL A 85 0.09 -6.83 -19.22
C VAL A 85 0.30 -8.27 -18.76
N GLN A 86 -0.02 -8.59 -17.50
CA GLN A 86 0.12 -9.94 -16.94
C GLN A 86 -1.22 -10.65 -16.76
N ASN A 87 -2.31 -9.91 -16.79
CA ASN A 87 -3.67 -10.41 -16.67
C ASN A 87 -4.53 -9.88 -17.83
N THR A 88 -5.37 -10.72 -18.37
CA THR A 88 -6.38 -10.35 -19.37
C THR A 88 -7.52 -9.57 -18.70
N GLU A 89 -8.49 -9.07 -19.50
CA GLU A 89 -9.69 -8.44 -18.96
C GLU A 89 -10.55 -9.42 -18.16
N GLU A 90 -10.63 -10.67 -18.61
CA GLU A 90 -11.35 -11.74 -17.91
C GLU A 90 -10.70 -12.05 -16.56
N ASP A 91 -9.37 -12.16 -16.50
CA ASP A 91 -8.64 -12.35 -15.25
C ASP A 91 -8.88 -11.18 -14.29
N ALA A 92 -8.86 -9.95 -14.82
CA ALA A 92 -9.09 -8.73 -14.04
C ALA A 92 -10.50 -8.74 -13.42
N HIS A 93 -11.52 -9.07 -14.21
CA HIS A 93 -12.90 -9.17 -13.73
C HIS A 93 -13.06 -10.29 -12.70
N ALA A 94 -12.43 -11.45 -12.90
CA ALA A 94 -12.45 -12.53 -11.92
C ALA A 94 -11.79 -12.14 -10.59
N GLN A 95 -10.67 -11.40 -10.63
CA GLN A 95 -10.02 -10.87 -9.41
C GLN A 95 -10.89 -9.82 -8.71
N LEU A 96 -11.52 -8.90 -9.44
CA LEU A 96 -12.45 -7.91 -8.90
C LEU A 96 -13.69 -8.59 -8.27
N ASP A 97 -14.28 -9.57 -8.96
CA ASP A 97 -15.43 -10.32 -8.44
C ASP A 97 -15.07 -11.04 -7.13
N TYR A 98 -13.95 -11.74 -7.10
CA TYR A 98 -13.52 -12.42 -5.90
C TYR A 98 -13.23 -11.45 -4.75
N ALA A 99 -12.43 -10.41 -5.00
CA ALA A 99 -12.04 -9.47 -3.95
C ALA A 99 -13.26 -8.71 -3.40
N VAL A 100 -14.09 -8.14 -4.28
CA VAL A 100 -15.21 -7.27 -3.88
C VAL A 100 -16.42 -8.10 -3.44
N LYS A 101 -16.92 -9.00 -4.30
CA LYS A 101 -18.19 -9.70 -4.04
C LYS A 101 -18.05 -10.84 -3.02
N GLU A 102 -16.93 -11.60 -3.07
CA GLU A 102 -16.80 -12.77 -2.21
C GLU A 102 -16.05 -12.46 -0.90
N ARG A 103 -15.11 -11.49 -0.94
CA ARG A 103 -14.24 -11.19 0.20
C ARG A 103 -14.52 -9.83 0.85
N GLY A 104 -15.40 -9.01 0.27
CA GLY A 104 -15.80 -7.71 0.81
C GLY A 104 -14.66 -6.67 0.88
N VAL A 105 -13.64 -6.81 0.04
CA VAL A 105 -12.64 -5.76 -0.15
C VAL A 105 -13.31 -4.59 -0.84
N ASN A 106 -13.36 -3.45 -0.18
CA ASN A 106 -14.03 -2.27 -0.73
C ASN A 106 -13.09 -1.27 -1.40
N PHE A 107 -11.78 -1.51 -1.40
CA PHE A 107 -10.79 -0.56 -1.89
C PHE A 107 -10.06 -1.12 -3.12
N VAL A 108 -10.14 -0.40 -4.25
CA VAL A 108 -9.52 -0.74 -5.54
C VAL A 108 -8.61 0.41 -5.97
N ASP A 109 -7.33 0.12 -6.24
CA ASP A 109 -6.31 1.10 -6.62
C ASP A 109 -5.82 0.87 -8.04
N THR A 110 -5.87 1.91 -8.87
CA THR A 110 -5.37 1.94 -10.25
C THR A 110 -4.58 3.24 -10.53
N ALA A 111 -4.22 3.52 -11.79
CA ALA A 111 -3.60 4.76 -12.24
C ALA A 111 -3.78 4.97 -13.75
N GLU A 112 -3.76 6.23 -14.22
CA GLU A 112 -3.87 6.55 -15.64
C GLU A 112 -2.75 5.93 -16.51
N MET A 113 -1.55 5.71 -15.93
CA MET A 113 -0.43 5.12 -16.65
C MET A 113 -0.46 3.58 -16.69
N TYR A 114 -1.31 2.93 -15.88
CA TYR A 114 -1.32 1.47 -15.81
C TYR A 114 -1.87 0.83 -17.08
N PRO A 115 -1.34 -0.38 -17.44
CA PRO A 115 -0.53 -1.31 -16.66
C PRO A 115 0.95 -0.99 -16.60
N VAL A 116 1.72 -1.70 -15.74
CA VAL A 116 3.18 -1.63 -15.71
C VAL A 116 3.81 -3.02 -15.69
N PRO A 117 5.03 -3.18 -16.29
CA PRO A 117 5.91 -2.13 -16.82
C PRO A 117 5.52 -1.64 -18.23
N SER A 118 5.81 -0.38 -18.53
CA SER A 118 5.55 0.24 -19.84
C SER A 118 6.41 -0.32 -20.97
N SER A 119 7.46 -1.08 -20.63
CA SER A 119 8.33 -1.76 -21.61
C SER A 119 7.72 -3.03 -22.22
N CYS A 120 6.52 -3.41 -21.84
CA CYS A 120 5.86 -4.58 -22.41
C CYS A 120 5.40 -4.35 -23.85
N PRO A 121 5.58 -5.33 -24.75
CA PRO A 121 4.98 -5.27 -26.08
C PRO A 121 3.46 -5.07 -25.99
N GLY A 122 2.94 -4.11 -26.77
CA GLY A 122 1.51 -3.79 -26.78
C GLY A 122 1.02 -3.00 -25.55
N TRP A 123 1.92 -2.52 -24.70
CA TRP A 123 1.54 -1.64 -23.60
C TRP A 123 0.79 -0.39 -24.12
N LYS A 124 -0.26 -0.05 -23.39
CA LYS A 124 -1.05 1.15 -23.64
C LYS A 124 -1.49 1.75 -22.31
N PRO A 125 -1.16 3.02 -22.01
CA PRO A 125 -1.61 3.66 -20.77
C PRO A 125 -3.13 3.72 -20.71
N GLY A 126 -3.70 3.56 -19.51
CA GLY A 126 -5.15 3.59 -19.28
C GLY A 126 -5.88 2.28 -19.49
N THR A 127 -5.26 1.24 -20.06
CA THR A 127 -5.91 -0.08 -20.25
C THR A 127 -6.45 -0.65 -18.96
N THR A 128 -5.74 -0.50 -17.85
CA THR A 128 -6.21 -0.99 -16.55
C THR A 128 -7.48 -0.26 -16.09
N GLU A 129 -7.55 1.06 -16.29
CA GLU A 129 -8.78 1.82 -16.01
C GLU A 129 -9.93 1.42 -16.95
N GLU A 130 -9.64 1.13 -18.23
CA GLU A 130 -10.65 0.61 -19.18
C GLU A 130 -11.24 -0.72 -18.71
N TYR A 131 -10.42 -1.68 -18.22
CA TYR A 131 -10.89 -2.97 -17.68
C TYR A 131 -11.72 -2.81 -16.41
N ILE A 132 -11.35 -1.91 -15.52
CA ILE A 132 -12.15 -1.59 -14.33
C ILE A 132 -13.46 -0.93 -14.75
N GLY A 133 -13.41 -0.02 -15.72
CA GLY A 133 -14.60 0.66 -16.26
C GLY A 133 -15.63 -0.29 -16.86
N THR A 134 -15.17 -1.28 -17.63
CA THR A 134 -16.07 -2.34 -18.17
C THR A 134 -16.65 -3.23 -17.06
N TRP A 135 -15.88 -3.48 -15.98
CA TRP A 135 -16.39 -4.18 -14.81
C TRP A 135 -17.45 -3.38 -14.05
N ILE A 136 -17.23 -2.07 -13.84
CA ILE A 136 -18.21 -1.17 -13.21
C ILE A 136 -19.50 -1.12 -14.01
N GLU A 137 -19.42 -0.99 -15.34
CA GLU A 137 -20.57 -0.98 -16.22
C GLU A 137 -21.42 -2.27 -16.13
N LYS A 138 -20.76 -3.43 -15.98
CA LYS A 138 -21.42 -4.72 -15.74
C LYS A 138 -22.00 -4.84 -14.32
N ASN A 139 -21.54 -4.03 -13.36
CA ASN A 139 -21.88 -4.09 -11.95
C ASN A 139 -22.24 -2.70 -11.37
N PRO A 140 -23.22 -1.98 -11.92
CA PRO A 140 -23.46 -0.58 -11.60
C PRO A 140 -23.82 -0.33 -10.12
N THR A 141 -24.47 -1.30 -9.47
CA THR A 141 -24.83 -1.20 -8.06
C THR A 141 -23.62 -1.23 -7.12
N LEU A 142 -22.52 -1.88 -7.53
CA LEU A 142 -21.31 -1.98 -6.71
C LEU A 142 -20.47 -0.71 -6.74
N ARG A 143 -20.68 0.23 -7.69
CA ARG A 143 -19.89 1.45 -7.76
C ARG A 143 -19.95 2.27 -6.46
N SER A 144 -21.09 2.34 -5.82
CA SER A 144 -21.27 3.05 -4.54
C SER A 144 -20.77 2.25 -3.31
N GLU A 145 -20.47 0.97 -3.46
CA GLU A 145 -19.99 0.10 -2.40
C GLU A 145 -18.45 0.03 -2.35
N ILE A 146 -17.78 0.46 -3.43
CA ILE A 146 -16.33 0.47 -3.53
C ILE A 146 -15.76 1.87 -3.39
N ILE A 147 -14.54 1.92 -2.85
CA ILE A 147 -13.66 3.08 -2.88
C ILE A 147 -12.72 2.91 -4.06
N LEU A 148 -12.93 3.72 -5.09
CA LEU A 148 -12.13 3.68 -6.32
C LEU A 148 -11.06 4.75 -6.27
N ALA A 149 -9.78 4.32 -6.26
CA ALA A 149 -8.64 5.20 -6.33
C ALA A 149 -7.97 5.12 -7.69
N THR A 150 -7.63 6.29 -8.26
CA THR A 150 -6.73 6.37 -9.41
C THR A 150 -5.71 7.49 -9.21
N LYS A 151 -4.75 7.64 -10.16
CA LYS A 151 -3.61 8.55 -10.00
C LYS A 151 -3.30 9.29 -11.28
N ILE A 152 -2.96 10.57 -11.13
CA ILE A 152 -2.32 11.37 -12.18
C ILE A 152 -0.80 11.20 -12.12
N ALA A 153 -0.15 10.96 -13.25
CA ALA A 153 1.31 10.94 -13.38
C ALA A 153 1.91 12.32 -13.10
N GLY A 154 2.94 12.37 -12.24
CA GLY A 154 3.75 13.56 -12.02
C GLY A 154 4.64 13.87 -13.22
N PHE A 155 5.74 14.62 -13.01
CA PHE A 155 6.63 15.04 -14.09
C PHE A 155 7.11 13.85 -14.94
N ASN A 156 6.73 13.86 -16.22
CA ASN A 156 7.16 12.89 -17.23
C ASN A 156 7.02 13.52 -18.63
N PRO A 157 8.07 14.15 -19.16
CA PRO A 157 8.01 14.84 -20.43
C PRO A 157 7.90 13.86 -21.62
N GLY A 158 7.14 14.23 -22.63
CA GLY A 158 6.98 13.47 -23.86
C GLY A 158 6.34 12.09 -23.67
N SER A 159 5.48 11.94 -22.68
CA SER A 159 4.90 10.67 -22.28
C SER A 159 3.67 10.27 -23.12
N GLU A 160 3.57 8.99 -23.50
CA GLU A 160 2.34 8.44 -24.07
C GLU A 160 1.15 8.55 -23.09
N THR A 161 1.43 8.48 -21.78
CA THR A 161 0.39 8.69 -20.74
C THR A 161 -0.21 10.09 -20.86
N GLY A 162 0.61 11.13 -21.03
CA GLY A 162 0.13 12.49 -21.26
C GLY A 162 -0.67 12.59 -22.55
N GLY A 163 -0.21 11.94 -23.63
CA GLY A 163 -0.92 11.88 -24.91
C GLY A 163 -2.30 11.23 -24.82
N ASN A 164 -2.46 10.22 -23.95
CA ASN A 164 -3.71 9.49 -23.77
C ASN A 164 -4.81 10.28 -23.03
N ARG A 165 -4.50 11.48 -22.52
CA ARG A 165 -5.50 12.39 -21.92
C ARG A 165 -6.38 13.08 -22.97
N PHE A 166 -5.90 13.24 -24.20
CA PHE A 166 -6.59 13.95 -25.29
C PHE A 166 -7.67 13.10 -25.97
N VAL A 167 -8.60 13.78 -26.65
CA VAL A 167 -9.62 13.14 -27.49
C VAL A 167 -9.64 13.86 -28.85
N PRO A 168 -9.21 13.21 -29.95
CA PRO A 168 -8.56 11.90 -30.01
C PRO A 168 -7.18 11.90 -29.28
N PRO A 169 -6.67 10.73 -28.85
CA PRO A 169 -5.35 10.65 -28.24
C PRO A 169 -4.23 11.18 -29.12
N LYS A 170 -3.25 11.86 -28.52
CA LYS A 170 -2.00 12.26 -29.17
C LYS A 170 -0.93 11.19 -28.95
N PRO A 171 0.10 11.10 -29.81
CA PRO A 171 1.19 10.15 -29.62
C PRO A 171 1.93 10.34 -28.28
N SER A 172 2.12 11.59 -27.85
CA SER A 172 2.71 11.94 -26.56
C SER A 172 2.32 13.35 -26.15
N ALA A 173 2.42 13.63 -24.85
CA ALA A 173 2.38 14.96 -24.26
C ALA A 173 3.09 14.94 -22.90
N ASP A 174 3.42 16.09 -22.36
CA ASP A 174 4.03 16.17 -21.03
C ASP A 174 3.02 15.81 -19.95
N CYS A 175 3.48 15.04 -18.96
CA CYS A 175 2.77 14.89 -17.70
C CYS A 175 3.35 15.92 -16.72
N ARG A 176 2.47 16.76 -16.20
CA ARG A 176 2.76 17.77 -15.17
C ARG A 176 1.64 17.74 -14.12
N LEU A 177 1.86 18.46 -13.03
CA LEU A 177 0.83 18.65 -11.99
C LEU A 177 0.28 20.09 -11.97
N ASP A 178 0.38 20.81 -13.11
CA ASP A 178 -0.29 22.10 -13.32
C ASP A 178 -1.82 21.93 -13.39
N ARG A 179 -2.51 23.05 -13.26
CA ARG A 179 -3.97 23.05 -13.24
C ARG A 179 -4.60 22.34 -14.45
N GLU A 180 -4.13 22.65 -15.66
CA GLU A 180 -4.70 22.10 -16.90
C GLU A 180 -4.50 20.58 -16.97
N SER A 181 -3.30 20.11 -16.64
CA SER A 181 -2.96 18.69 -16.60
C SER A 181 -3.80 17.93 -15.56
N VAL A 182 -4.00 18.51 -14.36
CA VAL A 182 -4.78 17.88 -13.28
C VAL A 182 -6.25 17.70 -13.69
N LEU A 183 -6.86 18.74 -14.27
CA LEU A 183 -8.25 18.70 -14.72
C LEU A 183 -8.43 17.71 -15.88
N MET A 184 -7.56 17.80 -16.89
CA MET A 184 -7.61 16.93 -18.09
C MET A 184 -7.40 15.44 -17.73
N ALA A 185 -6.43 15.14 -16.89
CA ALA A 185 -6.14 13.76 -16.47
C ALA A 185 -7.31 13.16 -15.69
N CYS A 186 -7.93 13.92 -14.79
CA CYS A 186 -9.11 13.48 -14.05
C CYS A 186 -10.27 13.14 -15.02
N ASP A 187 -10.58 14.02 -15.97
CA ASP A 187 -11.64 13.80 -16.95
C ASP A 187 -11.35 12.58 -17.85
N ALA A 188 -10.08 12.37 -18.19
CA ALA A 188 -9.67 11.21 -18.97
C ALA A 188 -9.85 9.90 -18.14
N SER A 189 -9.47 9.90 -16.88
CA SER A 189 -9.66 8.75 -15.97
C SER A 189 -11.15 8.46 -15.75
N LEU A 190 -12.00 9.47 -15.51
CA LEU A 190 -13.44 9.29 -15.38
C LEU A 190 -14.06 8.62 -16.61
N ARG A 191 -13.62 9.02 -17.83
CA ARG A 191 -14.10 8.39 -19.07
C ARG A 191 -13.72 6.91 -19.16
N ARG A 192 -12.43 6.56 -18.87
CA ARG A 192 -11.96 5.17 -18.93
C ARG A 192 -12.60 4.30 -17.86
N LEU A 193 -12.76 4.84 -16.64
CA LEU A 193 -13.41 4.16 -15.52
C LEU A 193 -14.94 4.10 -15.62
N ARG A 194 -15.55 4.79 -16.60
CA ARG A 194 -17.01 4.81 -16.84
C ARG A 194 -17.80 5.19 -15.58
N THR A 195 -17.36 6.21 -14.88
CA THR A 195 -17.94 6.74 -13.66
C THR A 195 -17.88 8.27 -13.64
N ASP A 196 -18.75 8.92 -12.90
CA ASP A 196 -18.85 10.36 -12.78
C ASP A 196 -18.04 10.92 -11.60
N TYR A 197 -17.53 10.05 -10.71
CA TYR A 197 -16.68 10.46 -9.60
C TYR A 197 -15.59 9.45 -9.27
N ILE A 198 -14.51 9.93 -8.65
CA ILE A 198 -13.40 9.16 -8.08
C ILE A 198 -13.42 9.37 -6.57
N ASP A 199 -13.31 8.31 -5.77
CA ASP A 199 -13.32 8.43 -4.31
C ASP A 199 -11.99 8.99 -3.78
N LEU A 200 -10.85 8.52 -4.35
CA LEU A 200 -9.51 8.98 -3.99
C LEU A 200 -8.67 9.25 -5.24
N TYR A 201 -8.37 10.53 -5.51
CA TYR A 201 -7.51 10.92 -6.62
C TYR A 201 -6.10 11.21 -6.12
N GLN A 202 -5.09 10.50 -6.63
CA GLN A 202 -3.75 10.56 -6.07
C GLN A 202 -2.75 11.21 -7.04
N LEU A 203 -1.80 11.96 -6.50
CA LEU A 203 -0.63 12.45 -7.25
C LEU A 203 0.42 11.34 -7.24
N HIS A 204 0.68 10.70 -8.40
CA HIS A 204 1.44 9.44 -8.49
C HIS A 204 2.92 9.57 -8.08
N TRP A 205 3.53 10.72 -8.38
CA TRP A 205 4.84 11.18 -7.90
C TRP A 205 4.96 12.69 -8.05
N PRO A 206 5.92 13.32 -7.34
CA PRO A 206 6.10 14.77 -7.41
C PRO A 206 6.39 15.33 -8.82
N ASP A 207 5.93 16.55 -9.09
CA ASP A 207 6.37 17.32 -10.25
C ASP A 207 7.81 17.80 -10.09
N ARG A 208 8.18 18.24 -8.87
CA ARG A 208 9.54 18.59 -8.53
C ARG A 208 10.45 17.36 -8.46
N TYR A 209 11.78 17.60 -8.55
CA TYR A 209 12.72 16.52 -8.23
C TYR A 209 12.57 16.07 -6.78
N ALA A 210 12.49 14.77 -6.60
CA ALA A 210 12.61 14.09 -5.32
C ALA A 210 13.24 12.71 -5.56
N PRO A 211 14.08 12.19 -4.65
CA PRO A 211 14.62 10.84 -4.80
C PRO A 211 13.49 9.81 -4.67
N ASN A 212 13.26 9.03 -5.72
CA ASN A 212 12.18 8.06 -5.82
C ASN A 212 12.69 6.69 -6.25
N PHE A 213 11.85 5.65 -6.05
CA PHE A 213 12.06 4.29 -6.59
C PHE A 213 13.37 3.63 -6.15
N GLY A 214 13.82 3.90 -4.91
CA GLY A 214 14.99 3.30 -4.30
C GLY A 214 16.23 4.20 -4.32
N GLN A 215 16.14 5.41 -4.84
CA GLN A 215 17.20 6.40 -4.66
C GLN A 215 17.26 6.82 -3.19
N SER A 216 18.47 6.89 -2.63
CA SER A 216 18.69 7.08 -1.19
C SER A 216 19.18 8.48 -0.82
N VAL A 217 19.56 9.32 -1.79
CA VAL A 217 20.19 10.62 -1.55
C VAL A 217 19.54 11.69 -2.39
N TYR A 218 19.20 12.81 -1.75
CA TYR A 218 18.77 14.02 -2.45
C TYR A 218 19.98 14.72 -3.09
N ASP A 219 19.87 15.05 -4.34
CA ASP A 219 20.91 15.71 -5.12
C ASP A 219 20.37 17.05 -5.67
N PRO A 220 20.75 18.19 -5.08
CA PRO A 220 20.23 19.49 -5.49
C PRO A 220 20.60 19.87 -6.92
N THR A 221 21.62 19.24 -7.52
CA THR A 221 21.98 19.48 -8.92
C THR A 221 20.97 18.90 -9.92
N LYS A 222 20.05 18.06 -9.45
CA LYS A 222 18.94 17.48 -10.23
C LYS A 222 17.62 18.24 -10.07
N GLU A 223 17.63 19.34 -9.32
CA GLU A 223 16.46 20.20 -9.22
C GLU A 223 16.09 20.77 -10.61
N ARG A 224 14.81 20.97 -10.81
CA ARG A 224 14.24 21.48 -12.05
C ARG A 224 13.08 22.43 -11.77
N ASP A 225 12.72 23.22 -12.76
CA ASP A 225 11.48 24.00 -12.70
C ASP A 225 10.28 23.06 -12.51
N ALA A 226 9.53 23.33 -11.47
CA ALA A 226 8.41 22.50 -11.04
C ALA A 226 7.15 23.35 -10.89
N VAL A 227 6.01 22.71 -11.08
CA VAL A 227 4.72 23.33 -10.78
C VAL A 227 4.63 23.61 -9.28
N PRO A 228 4.26 24.84 -8.87
CA PRO A 228 4.06 25.16 -7.47
C PRO A 228 2.99 24.26 -6.84
N ILE A 229 3.29 23.66 -5.68
CA ILE A 229 2.34 22.79 -4.96
C ILE A 229 0.99 23.48 -4.75
N LYS A 230 0.99 24.79 -4.48
CA LYS A 230 -0.22 25.58 -4.29
C LYS A 230 -1.13 25.59 -5.51
N GLU A 231 -0.58 25.61 -6.73
CA GLU A 231 -1.36 25.51 -7.98
C GLU A 231 -2.03 24.13 -8.09
N THR A 232 -1.27 23.07 -7.83
CA THR A 232 -1.79 21.70 -7.83
C THR A 232 -2.93 21.53 -6.81
N VAL A 233 -2.76 22.05 -5.59
CA VAL A 233 -3.80 21.99 -4.55
C VAL A 233 -5.04 22.78 -4.94
N ALA A 234 -4.88 23.95 -5.55
CA ALA A 234 -6.01 24.74 -6.06
C ALA A 234 -6.82 23.95 -7.10
N ALA A 235 -6.15 23.29 -8.05
CA ALA A 235 -6.79 22.45 -9.07
C ALA A 235 -7.54 21.25 -8.46
N LEU A 236 -6.96 20.60 -7.42
CA LEU A 236 -7.64 19.54 -6.67
C LEU A 236 -8.89 20.06 -5.95
N GLY A 237 -8.81 21.27 -5.40
CA GLY A 237 -9.97 21.96 -4.81
C GLY A 237 -11.10 22.20 -5.82
N GLU A 238 -10.78 22.58 -7.06
CA GLU A 238 -11.76 22.71 -8.14
C GLU A 238 -12.44 21.36 -8.46
N LEU A 239 -11.67 20.26 -8.52
CA LEU A 239 -12.22 18.92 -8.77
C LEU A 239 -13.14 18.45 -7.63
N ILE A 240 -12.80 18.77 -6.36
CA ILE A 240 -13.65 18.48 -5.20
C ILE A 240 -14.94 19.29 -5.29
N ALA A 241 -14.84 20.58 -5.55
CA ALA A 241 -16.01 21.47 -5.67
C ALA A 241 -16.93 21.07 -6.84
N ALA A 242 -16.36 20.54 -7.93
CA ALA A 242 -17.12 20.01 -9.07
C ALA A 242 -17.72 18.62 -8.80
N GLY A 243 -17.43 17.97 -7.66
CA GLY A 243 -17.89 16.62 -7.32
C GLY A 243 -17.21 15.49 -8.09
N LYS A 244 -16.18 15.80 -8.89
CA LYS A 244 -15.44 14.82 -9.71
C LYS A 244 -14.53 13.94 -8.86
N ILE A 245 -14.00 14.45 -7.76
CA ILE A 245 -13.26 13.66 -6.77
C ILE A 245 -13.81 13.94 -5.36
N ARG A 246 -13.75 12.96 -4.48
CA ARG A 246 -14.19 13.11 -3.08
C ARG A 246 -13.05 13.49 -2.16
N HIS A 247 -11.90 12.84 -2.34
CA HIS A 247 -10.67 13.05 -1.59
C HIS A 247 -9.47 13.03 -2.53
N TYR A 248 -8.35 13.56 -2.06
CA TYR A 248 -7.08 13.36 -2.74
C TYR A 248 -6.00 12.83 -1.80
N GLY A 249 -4.97 12.24 -2.40
CA GLY A 249 -3.83 11.67 -1.70
C GLY A 249 -2.53 11.92 -2.44
N LEU A 250 -1.42 11.67 -1.74
CA LEU A 250 -0.07 11.80 -2.25
C LEU A 250 0.50 10.41 -2.55
N SER A 251 1.49 10.31 -3.43
CA SER A 251 2.22 9.06 -3.66
C SER A 251 3.67 9.36 -4.00
N ASN A 252 4.57 8.48 -3.53
CA ASN A 252 6.03 8.66 -3.69
C ASN A 252 6.50 10.04 -3.23
N GLU A 253 5.88 10.53 -2.17
CA GLU A 253 6.14 11.85 -1.64
C GLU A 253 7.09 11.80 -0.43
N THR A 254 7.81 12.89 -0.21
CA THR A 254 8.72 13.08 0.91
C THR A 254 8.04 13.82 2.05
N THR A 255 8.66 13.82 3.23
CA THR A 255 8.17 14.59 4.38
C THR A 255 8.03 16.08 4.06
N PHE A 256 9.01 16.66 3.34
CA PHE A 256 8.93 18.05 2.86
C PHE A 256 7.66 18.29 2.04
N GLY A 257 7.39 17.41 1.07
CA GLY A 257 6.20 17.58 0.23
C GLY A 257 4.90 17.41 1.00
N VAL A 258 4.80 16.44 1.93
CA VAL A 258 3.63 16.29 2.81
C VAL A 258 3.34 17.59 3.56
N CYS A 259 4.37 18.18 4.20
CA CYS A 259 4.22 19.44 4.93
C CYS A 259 3.77 20.59 4.02
N GLU A 260 4.35 20.71 2.82
CA GLU A 260 3.99 21.76 1.87
C GLU A 260 2.58 21.59 1.28
N PHE A 261 2.13 20.35 1.01
CA PHE A 261 0.76 20.08 0.58
C PHE A 261 -0.25 20.43 1.68
N VAL A 262 0.03 20.10 2.93
CA VAL A 262 -0.83 20.47 4.07
C VAL A 262 -0.88 21.98 4.24
N ARG A 263 0.28 22.66 4.19
CA ARG A 263 0.35 24.13 4.28
C ARG A 263 -0.45 24.79 3.18
N ALA A 264 -0.29 24.35 1.93
CA ALA A 264 -1.03 24.90 0.79
C ALA A 264 -2.54 24.66 0.90
N ALA A 265 -2.96 23.48 1.37
CA ALA A 265 -4.35 23.16 1.60
C ALA A 265 -4.98 24.08 2.64
N ASP A 266 -4.31 24.30 3.78
CA ASP A 266 -4.77 25.20 4.85
C ASP A 266 -4.87 26.65 4.37
N GLU A 267 -3.86 27.14 3.62
CA GLU A 267 -3.86 28.49 3.07
C GLU A 267 -5.01 28.75 2.06
N LEU A 268 -5.37 27.72 1.30
CA LEU A 268 -6.41 27.80 0.27
C LEU A 268 -7.81 27.42 0.77
N GLY A 269 -7.93 26.91 2.01
CA GLY A 269 -9.18 26.36 2.53
C GLY A 269 -9.66 25.10 1.77
N VAL A 270 -8.73 24.38 1.13
CA VAL A 270 -8.98 23.09 0.47
C VAL A 270 -8.81 21.97 1.51
N PRO A 271 -9.61 20.88 1.49
CA PRO A 271 -9.35 19.74 2.37
C PRO A 271 -7.91 19.22 2.25
N ARG A 272 -7.33 18.80 3.38
CA ARG A 272 -5.97 18.21 3.41
C ARG A 272 -5.94 16.85 2.69
N PRO A 273 -4.76 16.36 2.22
CA PRO A 273 -4.63 15.01 1.68
C PRO A 273 -4.96 13.98 2.77
N VAL A 274 -5.69 12.90 2.39
CA VAL A 274 -6.09 11.84 3.34
C VAL A 274 -5.11 10.69 3.40
N SER A 275 -4.25 10.54 2.39
CA SER A 275 -3.34 9.40 2.26
C SER A 275 -2.00 9.76 1.66
N ILE A 276 -1.02 8.92 1.97
CA ILE A 276 0.25 8.84 1.26
C ILE A 276 0.47 7.40 0.80
N GLN A 277 0.69 7.19 -0.50
CA GLN A 277 0.96 5.89 -1.07
C GLN A 277 2.44 5.75 -1.40
N ASN A 278 3.21 5.17 -0.47
CA ASN A 278 4.66 5.02 -0.61
C ASN A 278 5.10 3.56 -0.59
N SER A 279 6.30 3.29 -1.13
CA SER A 279 6.93 1.98 -1.05
C SER A 279 7.14 1.60 0.42
N PHE A 280 6.58 0.44 0.83
CA PHE A 280 6.76 -0.05 2.18
C PHE A 280 6.64 -1.58 2.21
N CYS A 281 7.67 -2.25 2.74
CA CYS A 281 7.74 -3.70 2.93
C CYS A 281 8.88 -4.05 3.89
N LEU A 282 9.07 -5.32 4.21
CA LEU A 282 10.17 -5.80 5.08
C LEU A 282 11.57 -5.38 4.60
N LEU A 283 11.76 -5.14 3.29
CA LEU A 283 13.02 -4.70 2.69
C LEU A 283 13.13 -3.18 2.50
N HIS A 284 12.07 -2.42 2.82
CA HIS A 284 11.99 -0.97 2.63
C HIS A 284 11.10 -0.36 3.70
N ARG A 285 11.68 0.18 4.76
CA ARG A 285 10.99 0.69 5.94
C ARG A 285 11.28 2.18 6.22
N THR A 286 11.79 2.92 5.24
CA THR A 286 12.16 4.34 5.38
C THR A 286 11.01 5.23 5.85
N PHE A 287 9.75 4.81 5.62
CA PHE A 287 8.58 5.54 6.12
C PHE A 287 8.51 5.65 7.65
N GLU A 288 9.13 4.72 8.38
CA GLU A 288 8.96 4.57 9.84
C GLU A 288 9.56 5.72 10.68
N THR A 289 10.22 6.68 10.06
CA THR A 289 10.84 7.82 10.72
C THR A 289 10.03 9.11 10.47
N GLU A 290 10.56 10.05 9.73
CA GLU A 290 10.02 11.41 9.57
C GLU A 290 8.63 11.43 8.92
N LEU A 291 8.38 10.52 7.96
CA LEU A 291 7.05 10.41 7.34
C LEU A 291 6.00 9.88 8.32
N ALA A 292 6.36 8.89 9.15
CA ALA A 292 5.45 8.37 10.16
C ALA A 292 5.10 9.44 11.19
N GLU A 293 6.07 10.27 11.61
CA GLU A 293 5.82 11.40 12.50
C GLU A 293 4.87 12.41 11.86
N ALA A 294 5.18 12.89 10.65
CA ALA A 294 4.34 13.87 9.96
C ALA A 294 2.90 13.36 9.74
N CYS A 295 2.76 12.07 9.44
CA CYS A 295 1.48 11.43 9.16
C CYS A 295 0.74 10.94 10.42
N ALA A 296 1.32 11.07 11.61
CA ALA A 296 0.73 10.58 12.86
C ALA A 296 -0.65 11.22 13.15
N PRO A 297 -1.55 10.51 13.84
CA PRO A 297 -2.87 11.05 14.23
C PRO A 297 -2.80 12.34 15.06
N SER A 298 -1.72 12.53 15.80
CA SER A 298 -1.46 13.77 16.58
C SER A 298 -0.94 14.94 15.73
N HIS A 299 -0.61 14.72 14.46
CA HIS A 299 -0.09 15.72 13.53
C HIS A 299 -1.04 15.92 12.34
N TYR A 300 -0.70 15.38 11.16
CA TYR A 300 -1.52 15.60 9.97
C TYR A 300 -2.58 14.53 9.75
N ASP A 301 -2.49 13.39 10.46
CA ASP A 301 -3.41 12.26 10.38
C ASP A 301 -3.67 11.79 8.93
N ILE A 302 -2.59 11.40 8.26
CA ILE A 302 -2.57 10.94 6.87
C ILE A 302 -2.25 9.45 6.85
N GLY A 303 -3.16 8.63 6.29
CA GLY A 303 -2.99 7.18 6.26
C GLY A 303 -1.95 6.71 5.23
N LEU A 304 -1.04 5.79 5.62
CA LEU A 304 -0.16 5.12 4.67
C LEU A 304 -0.90 4.03 3.90
N LEU A 305 -0.72 4.05 2.58
CA LEU A 305 -1.10 2.99 1.64
C LEU A 305 0.19 2.31 1.13
N PRO A 306 0.68 1.22 1.78
CA PRO A 306 1.86 0.53 1.32
C PRO A 306 1.70 -0.03 -0.10
N TRP A 307 2.52 0.41 -1.05
CA TRP A 307 2.65 -0.29 -2.32
C TRP A 307 3.90 -1.19 -2.32
N THR A 308 3.85 -2.26 -3.10
CA THR A 308 4.90 -3.28 -3.19
C THR A 308 5.19 -4.00 -1.83
N PRO A 309 4.17 -4.40 -1.05
CA PRO A 309 4.38 -5.06 0.24
C PRO A 309 5.13 -6.40 0.11
N LEU A 310 5.10 -7.02 -1.08
CA LEU A 310 5.85 -8.24 -1.42
C LEU A 310 7.13 -7.96 -2.24
N ALA A 311 7.64 -6.71 -2.27
CA ALA A 311 8.89 -6.36 -2.95
C ALA A 311 8.94 -6.86 -4.42
N GLY A 312 7.88 -6.61 -5.20
CA GLY A 312 7.77 -7.10 -6.58
C GLY A 312 7.67 -8.63 -6.70
N GLY A 313 7.43 -9.32 -5.60
CA GLY A 313 7.38 -10.78 -5.48
C GLY A 313 8.66 -11.40 -4.88
N ALA A 314 9.68 -10.62 -4.52
CA ALA A 314 10.86 -11.13 -3.82
C ALA A 314 10.49 -11.77 -2.47
N LEU A 315 9.63 -11.10 -1.70
CA LEU A 315 9.12 -11.58 -0.41
C LEU A 315 8.07 -12.71 -0.50
N SER A 316 7.92 -13.35 -1.67
CA SER A 316 7.26 -14.66 -1.76
C SER A 316 8.25 -15.84 -1.67
N GLY A 317 9.57 -15.57 -1.63
CA GLY A 317 10.60 -16.58 -1.60
C GLY A 317 10.89 -17.26 -2.95
N LYS A 318 10.10 -16.98 -4.00
CA LYS A 318 10.21 -17.69 -5.30
C LYS A 318 11.50 -17.42 -6.07
N TYR A 319 12.30 -16.43 -5.68
CA TYR A 319 13.59 -16.10 -6.28
C TYR A 319 14.79 -16.55 -5.42
N LEU A 320 14.54 -17.11 -4.23
CA LEU A 320 15.59 -17.61 -3.33
C LEU A 320 16.23 -18.90 -3.86
N HIS A 321 17.40 -19.21 -3.32
CA HIS A 321 18.12 -20.46 -3.60
C HIS A 321 18.41 -20.68 -5.11
N GLY A 322 18.71 -19.57 -5.82
CA GLY A 322 19.04 -19.59 -7.25
C GLY A 322 17.86 -19.83 -8.20
N LYS A 323 16.62 -19.86 -7.68
CA LYS A 323 15.42 -20.05 -8.51
C LYS A 323 15.17 -18.85 -9.39
N LYS A 324 14.79 -19.09 -10.66
CA LYS A 324 14.44 -18.06 -11.64
C LYS A 324 13.16 -18.44 -12.37
N PRO A 325 11.99 -18.36 -11.70
CA PRO A 325 10.71 -18.73 -12.35
C PRO A 325 10.43 -17.81 -13.54
N ALA A 326 10.22 -18.39 -14.73
CA ALA A 326 10.04 -17.64 -15.98
C ALA A 326 8.89 -16.63 -15.92
N GLU A 327 7.79 -17.00 -15.28
CA GLU A 327 6.63 -16.11 -15.08
C GLU A 327 6.80 -15.14 -13.91
N GLY A 328 7.90 -15.24 -13.17
CA GLY A 328 8.23 -14.31 -12.09
C GLY A 328 8.51 -12.91 -12.64
N ARG A 329 7.84 -11.89 -12.09
CA ARG A 329 7.94 -10.49 -12.57
C ARG A 329 9.38 -10.00 -12.71
N LEU A 330 10.25 -10.27 -11.73
CA LEU A 330 11.64 -9.83 -11.72
C LEU A 330 12.54 -10.60 -12.70
N VAL A 331 12.08 -11.73 -13.23
CA VAL A 331 12.73 -12.48 -14.32
C VAL A 331 12.16 -12.05 -15.67
N LYS A 332 10.82 -11.98 -15.77
CA LYS A 332 10.11 -11.61 -16.99
C LYS A 332 10.43 -10.17 -17.44
N PHE A 333 10.68 -9.27 -16.48
CA PHE A 333 10.99 -7.86 -16.71
C PHE A 333 12.30 -7.45 -16.04
N PRO A 334 13.45 -7.77 -16.63
CA PRO A 334 14.77 -7.65 -15.98
C PRO A 334 15.21 -6.19 -15.72
N ALA A 335 14.54 -5.19 -16.31
CA ALA A 335 14.78 -3.77 -16.00
C ALA A 335 13.88 -3.21 -14.89
N PHE A 336 12.90 -4.01 -14.41
CA PHE A 336 11.87 -3.52 -13.49
C PHE A 336 12.11 -4.03 -12.06
N MET A 337 12.25 -3.11 -11.11
CA MET A 337 12.37 -3.40 -9.66
C MET A 337 13.55 -4.31 -9.26
N GLN A 338 14.63 -4.36 -10.04
CA GLN A 338 15.78 -5.24 -9.77
C GLN A 338 16.47 -5.00 -8.43
N ARG A 339 16.28 -3.83 -7.82
CA ARG A 339 16.82 -3.51 -6.50
C ARG A 339 16.46 -4.55 -5.41
N TYR A 340 15.34 -5.24 -5.56
CA TYR A 340 14.89 -6.27 -4.64
C TYR A 340 15.60 -7.63 -4.81
N LEU A 341 16.44 -7.79 -5.84
CA LEU A 341 17.29 -8.96 -6.07
C LEU A 341 18.77 -8.68 -5.80
N SER A 342 19.11 -7.52 -5.23
CA SER A 342 20.48 -7.24 -4.78
C SER A 342 20.89 -8.23 -3.68
N ALA A 343 22.19 -8.51 -3.56
CA ALA A 343 22.70 -9.45 -2.57
C ALA A 343 22.22 -9.14 -1.13
N PRO A 344 22.24 -7.87 -0.65
CA PRO A 344 21.70 -7.54 0.67
C PRO A 344 20.19 -7.83 0.81
N CYS A 345 19.42 -7.65 -0.26
CA CYS A 345 17.99 -7.99 -0.26
C CYS A 345 17.76 -9.50 -0.20
N VAL A 346 18.54 -10.29 -0.92
CA VAL A 346 18.46 -11.76 -0.90
C VAL A 346 18.78 -12.27 0.50
N GLU A 347 19.88 -11.82 1.11
CA GLU A 347 20.26 -12.21 2.47
C GLU A 347 19.18 -11.86 3.51
N ALA A 348 18.59 -10.66 3.43
CA ALA A 348 17.49 -10.28 4.31
C ALA A 348 16.26 -11.15 4.07
N THR A 349 15.94 -11.46 2.80
CA THR A 349 14.78 -12.28 2.44
C THR A 349 14.94 -13.73 2.93
N GLU A 350 16.14 -14.30 2.89
CA GLU A 350 16.44 -15.64 3.46
C GLU A 350 16.24 -15.65 4.99
N ALA A 351 16.68 -14.59 5.67
CA ALA A 351 16.43 -14.45 7.11
C ALA A 351 14.93 -14.36 7.44
N TYR A 352 14.15 -13.59 6.68
CA TYR A 352 12.69 -13.53 6.84
C TYR A 352 12.02 -14.86 6.48
N GLU A 353 12.54 -15.61 5.49
CA GLU A 353 12.01 -16.95 5.16
C GLU A 353 12.16 -17.91 6.33
N ALA A 354 13.29 -17.86 7.04
CA ALA A 354 13.50 -18.68 8.24
C ALA A 354 12.47 -18.35 9.34
N ILE A 355 12.22 -17.06 9.59
CA ILE A 355 11.20 -16.61 10.55
C ILE A 355 9.79 -17.07 10.13
N ALA A 356 9.45 -16.97 8.84
CA ALA A 356 8.17 -17.43 8.34
C ALA A 356 7.96 -18.94 8.56
N LYS A 357 9.00 -19.76 8.32
CA LYS A 357 8.99 -21.20 8.58
C LYS A 357 8.76 -21.51 10.08
N GLU A 358 9.44 -20.81 10.98
CA GLU A 358 9.24 -20.95 12.42
C GLU A 358 7.81 -20.56 12.83
N ALA A 359 7.25 -19.52 12.24
CA ALA A 359 5.89 -19.06 12.48
C ALA A 359 4.82 -19.95 11.82
N GLY A 360 5.20 -20.95 11.02
CA GLY A 360 4.30 -21.88 10.34
C GLY A 360 3.48 -21.24 9.20
N VAL A 361 3.97 -20.14 8.61
CA VAL A 361 3.31 -19.42 7.51
C VAL A 361 4.24 -19.29 6.28
N SER A 362 3.67 -18.92 5.14
CA SER A 362 4.49 -18.56 3.97
C SER A 362 5.18 -17.21 4.20
N LEU A 363 6.28 -16.96 3.49
CA LEU A 363 6.97 -15.67 3.54
C LEU A 363 6.07 -14.52 3.04
N ALA A 364 5.22 -14.77 2.04
CA ALA A 364 4.24 -13.80 1.56
C ALA A 364 3.22 -13.45 2.68
N THR A 365 2.68 -14.45 3.33
CA THR A 365 1.76 -14.28 4.46
C THR A 365 2.42 -13.55 5.62
N LEU A 366 3.65 -13.90 6.01
CA LEU A 366 4.42 -13.18 7.04
C LEU A 366 4.53 -11.69 6.69
N SER A 367 4.95 -11.39 5.44
CA SER A 367 5.20 -10.01 4.99
C SER A 367 3.94 -9.15 5.01
N LEU A 368 2.81 -9.69 4.56
CA LEU A 368 1.53 -8.99 4.53
C LEU A 368 0.92 -8.84 5.93
N ALA A 369 0.94 -9.91 6.72
CA ALA A 369 0.47 -9.86 8.11
C ALA A 369 1.29 -8.90 8.96
N TRP A 370 2.61 -8.78 8.71
CA TRP A 370 3.44 -7.78 9.35
C TRP A 370 3.01 -6.35 9.00
N CYS A 371 2.71 -6.01 7.75
CA CYS A 371 2.18 -4.69 7.38
C CYS A 371 0.92 -4.34 8.18
N ARG A 372 0.00 -5.31 8.37
CA ARG A 372 -1.23 -5.14 9.16
C ARG A 372 -0.96 -4.74 10.61
N THR A 373 0.17 -5.13 11.20
CA THR A 373 0.52 -4.81 12.59
C THR A 373 0.98 -3.37 12.78
N ARG A 374 1.28 -2.64 11.70
CA ARG A 374 1.80 -1.27 11.76
C ARG A 374 0.66 -0.27 11.85
N TRP A 375 0.67 0.60 12.87
CA TRP A 375 -0.40 1.56 13.13
C TRP A 375 -0.62 2.55 11.97
N TYR A 376 0.44 2.91 11.26
CA TYR A 376 0.42 3.83 10.12
C TYR A 376 -0.06 3.18 8.81
N CYS A 377 -0.02 1.85 8.68
CA CYS A 377 -0.55 1.16 7.50
C CYS A 377 -2.07 1.11 7.56
N THR A 378 -2.74 2.00 6.83
CA THR A 378 -4.20 2.03 6.84
C THR A 378 -4.80 0.96 5.94
N SER A 379 -4.30 0.83 4.71
CA SER A 379 -4.73 -0.20 3.77
C SER A 379 -3.56 -0.62 2.89
N THR A 380 -3.22 -1.89 2.91
CA THR A 380 -2.07 -2.43 2.17
C THR A 380 -2.50 -2.82 0.76
N ILE A 381 -1.80 -2.27 -0.25
CA ILE A 381 -2.10 -2.54 -1.66
C ILE A 381 -1.45 -3.87 -2.06
N ILE A 382 -2.27 -4.90 -2.20
CA ILE A 382 -1.85 -6.21 -2.69
C ILE A 382 -1.99 -6.28 -4.21
N GLY A 383 -1.17 -7.13 -4.86
CA GLY A 383 -1.29 -7.45 -6.28
C GLY A 383 -1.10 -8.94 -6.50
N ALA A 384 -1.80 -9.50 -7.48
CA ALA A 384 -1.71 -10.90 -7.83
C ALA A 384 -1.74 -11.08 -9.35
N THR A 385 -1.07 -12.12 -9.84
CA THR A 385 -1.17 -12.56 -11.25
C THR A 385 -1.98 -13.85 -11.38
N THR A 386 -2.28 -14.53 -10.27
CA THR A 386 -3.15 -15.70 -10.23
C THR A 386 -4.16 -15.60 -9.10
N MET A 387 -5.25 -16.36 -9.19
CA MET A 387 -6.28 -16.40 -8.15
C MET A 387 -5.80 -17.00 -6.83
N GLU A 388 -4.85 -17.94 -6.88
CA GLU A 388 -4.23 -18.54 -5.69
C GLU A 388 -3.46 -17.49 -4.90
N GLN A 389 -2.65 -16.65 -5.60
CA GLN A 389 -1.93 -15.54 -4.97
C GLN A 389 -2.90 -14.52 -4.37
N LEU A 390 -4.00 -14.19 -5.08
CA LEU A 390 -4.99 -13.26 -4.58
C LEU A 390 -5.65 -13.76 -3.29
N LYS A 391 -6.00 -15.05 -3.25
CA LYS A 391 -6.59 -15.71 -2.07
C LYS A 391 -5.64 -15.67 -0.89
N GLU A 392 -4.40 -16.11 -1.08
CA GLU A 392 -3.37 -16.07 -0.05
C GLU A 392 -3.13 -14.66 0.49
N ASN A 393 -3.02 -13.69 -0.42
CA ASN A 393 -2.77 -12.30 -0.04
C ASN A 393 -3.91 -11.71 0.79
N ILE A 394 -5.17 -11.97 0.45
CA ILE A 394 -6.33 -11.49 1.23
C ILE A 394 -6.41 -12.24 2.58
N ASP A 395 -6.16 -13.56 2.60
CA ASP A 395 -6.19 -14.37 3.82
C ASP A 395 -5.15 -13.90 4.87
N ALA A 396 -4.03 -13.30 4.45
CA ALA A 396 -3.05 -12.70 5.34
C ALA A 396 -3.60 -11.55 6.20
N PHE A 397 -4.74 -10.95 5.81
CA PHE A 397 -5.42 -9.89 6.56
C PHE A 397 -6.54 -10.42 7.47
N ASP A 398 -6.80 -11.71 7.48
CA ASP A 398 -7.72 -12.32 8.45
C ASP A 398 -6.98 -12.66 9.75
N ALA A 399 -7.32 -11.94 10.83
CA ALA A 399 -6.67 -12.11 12.12
C ALA A 399 -6.99 -13.48 12.79
N ASP A 400 -8.06 -14.14 12.38
CA ASP A 400 -8.41 -15.46 12.87
C ASP A 400 -7.58 -16.57 12.18
N LEU A 401 -7.07 -16.27 10.96
CA LEU A 401 -6.20 -17.18 10.22
C LEU A 401 -4.71 -16.94 10.52
N VAL A 402 -4.31 -15.67 10.66
CA VAL A 402 -2.90 -15.29 10.80
C VAL A 402 -2.73 -14.25 11.91
N THR A 403 -2.01 -14.61 12.96
CA THR A 403 -1.55 -13.67 13.99
C THR A 403 -0.07 -13.91 14.28
N LEU A 404 0.74 -12.86 14.16
CA LEU A 404 2.16 -12.91 14.48
C LEU A 404 2.37 -12.66 15.96
N SER A 405 3.18 -13.50 16.62
CA SER A 405 3.54 -13.31 18.02
C SER A 405 4.53 -12.15 18.20
N ASP A 406 4.60 -11.59 19.40
CA ASP A 406 5.58 -10.54 19.73
C ASP A 406 7.02 -11.01 19.50
N GLU A 407 7.31 -12.29 19.74
CA GLU A 407 8.61 -12.89 19.45
C GLU A 407 8.91 -12.88 17.95
N THR A 408 7.93 -13.26 17.11
CA THR A 408 8.05 -13.19 15.64
C THR A 408 8.30 -11.76 15.18
N LEU A 409 7.54 -10.79 15.70
CA LEU A 409 7.70 -9.37 15.37
C LEU A 409 9.07 -8.86 15.77
N LYS A 410 9.58 -9.26 16.95
CA LYS A 410 10.93 -8.91 17.39
C LYS A 410 12.00 -9.49 16.45
N LYS A 411 11.91 -10.77 16.06
CA LYS A 411 12.85 -11.36 15.10
C LYS A 411 12.86 -10.61 13.76
N ILE A 412 11.69 -10.18 13.28
CA ILE A 412 11.57 -9.35 12.08
C ILE A 412 12.32 -8.03 12.25
N ASP A 413 12.16 -7.37 13.39
CA ASP A 413 12.85 -6.10 13.68
C ASP A 413 14.37 -6.31 13.83
N ASP A 414 14.82 -7.40 14.43
CA ASP A 414 16.25 -7.76 14.55
C ASP A 414 16.90 -7.91 13.15
N VAL A 415 16.21 -8.52 12.18
CA VAL A 415 16.69 -8.60 10.78
C VAL A 415 16.78 -7.21 10.15
N HIS A 416 15.75 -6.38 10.34
CA HIS A 416 15.76 -5.01 9.82
C HIS A 416 16.92 -4.18 10.40
N PHE A 417 17.15 -4.23 11.72
CA PHE A 417 18.23 -3.48 12.35
C PHE A 417 19.62 -3.95 11.90
N ALA A 418 19.76 -5.22 11.58
CA ALA A 418 21.02 -5.75 11.02
C ALA A 418 21.22 -5.36 9.54
N ARG A 419 20.15 -5.14 8.79
CA ARG A 419 20.16 -4.88 7.32
C ARG A 419 19.09 -3.84 6.96
N ARG A 420 19.34 -2.57 7.36
CA ARG A 420 18.38 -1.49 7.11
C ARG A 420 18.21 -1.21 5.62
N ASP A 421 16.96 -1.19 5.17
CA ASP A 421 16.54 -0.77 3.84
C ASP A 421 17.43 -1.29 2.69
N PRO A 422 17.68 -2.61 2.61
CA PRO A 422 18.68 -3.17 1.71
C PRO A 422 18.37 -2.94 0.23
N CYS A 423 17.16 -2.52 -0.10
CA CYS A 423 16.74 -2.19 -1.47
C CYS A 423 17.07 -0.75 -1.89
N MET A 424 17.60 0.07 -0.99
CA MET A 424 18.00 1.43 -1.34
C MET A 424 19.27 1.39 -2.20
N ILE A 425 19.21 2.03 -3.36
CA ILE A 425 20.31 2.03 -4.33
C ILE A 425 21.28 3.15 -3.96
N PRO A 426 22.58 2.85 -3.75
CA PRO A 426 23.58 3.91 -3.64
C PRO A 426 23.54 4.78 -4.91
N THR A 427 23.48 6.08 -4.73
CA THR A 427 23.71 7.01 -5.85
C THR A 427 25.17 6.97 -6.23
N ASP A 428 25.47 7.18 -7.56
CA ASP A 428 26.81 7.12 -8.14
C ASP A 428 27.73 8.21 -7.58
N ALA A 429 27.97 8.50 -6.53
CA ALA A 429 28.67 9.42 -5.66
C ALA A 429 27.71 10.29 -4.81
N PRO A 430 27.92 10.37 -3.52
CA PRO A 430 27.22 11.35 -2.70
C PRO A 430 27.49 12.77 -3.24
N PRO A 431 26.49 13.66 -3.24
CA PRO A 431 26.72 15.05 -3.63
C PRO A 431 27.82 15.63 -2.75
N ARG A 432 28.92 16.04 -3.38
CA ARG A 432 29.98 16.74 -2.68
C ARG A 432 29.46 18.12 -2.32
N ALA A 433 30.00 18.69 -1.22
CA ALA A 433 29.61 20.00 -0.73
C ALA A 433 29.36 21.00 -1.87
N LEU A 434 28.20 21.62 -1.88
CA LEU A 434 27.94 22.81 -2.67
C LEU A 434 28.96 23.87 -2.22
N ARG A 435 29.88 24.26 -3.12
CA ARG A 435 30.86 25.33 -2.87
C ARG A 435 30.23 26.68 -3.21
#